data_f78716cdbccdf4361d40df080f10a76f
#
_entry.id   f78716cdbccdf4361d40df080f10a76f
#
_cell.length_a   1.000
_cell.length_b   1.000
_cell.length_c   1.000
_cell.angle_alpha   90.00
_cell.angle_beta   90.00
_cell.angle_gamma   90.00
#
_symmetry.space_group_name_H-M   'P 1'
#
loop_
_entity.id
_entity.type
_entity.pdbx_description
1 polymer ?
#
loop_
_entity_poly.entity_id
_entity_poly.type
_entity_poly.pdbx_seq_one_letter_code
_entity_poly.pdbx_strand_id
1 'polypeptide(L)'
;DEYLLASMVQGVDGALVGFASFIPDKIAELYDCVKKGDLKGAQRIQEWILPLKEAVYASGEPSGEAHARMKTAMFLSGRLKYDTVRRPTKKPEGSAYQKIKSAVQGAGF
;
A
#
# COMPACT_ATOMS: atom_id res chain seq x y z
N ASP A 1 7.71 0.16 2.91
CA ASP A 1 6.80 1.17 2.34
C ASP A 1 6.65 2.40 3.24
N GLU A 2 6.78 2.25 4.54
CA GLU A 2 6.76 3.36 5.50
C GLU A 2 7.98 4.29 5.39
N TYR A 3 9.05 3.83 4.78
CA TYR A 3 10.29 4.58 4.60
C TYR A 3 10.53 5.06 3.16
N LEU A 4 9.53 4.95 2.29
CA LEU A 4 9.67 5.33 0.87
C LEU A 4 10.11 6.77 0.70
N LEU A 5 9.43 7.70 1.37
CA LEU A 5 9.79 9.12 1.31
C LEU A 5 11.24 9.34 1.75
N ALA A 6 11.63 8.79 2.88
CA ALA A 6 12.98 8.93 3.42
C ALA A 6 14.03 8.37 2.46
N SER A 7 13.78 7.19 1.88
CA SER A 7 14.67 6.56 0.90
C SER A 7 14.82 7.41 -0.36
N MET A 8 13.72 7.94 -0.87
CA MET A 8 13.73 8.77 -2.08
C MET A 8 14.45 10.11 -1.85
N VAL A 9 14.30 10.71 -0.67
CA VAL A 9 15.02 11.93 -0.28
C VAL A 9 16.54 11.68 -0.21
N GLN A 10 16.96 10.48 0.18
CA GLN A 10 18.39 10.10 0.17
C GLN A 10 18.97 9.99 -1.25
N GLY A 11 18.14 9.97 -2.27
CA GLY A 11 18.61 9.99 -3.66
C GLY A 11 18.70 8.61 -4.32
N VAL A 12 17.90 7.63 -3.87
CA VAL A 12 17.80 6.34 -4.58
C VAL A 12 17.22 6.53 -5.97
N ASP A 13 17.64 5.69 -6.92
CA ASP A 13 17.21 5.79 -8.32
C ASP A 13 15.77 5.29 -8.53
N GLY A 14 15.26 4.48 -7.62
CA GLY A 14 13.92 3.94 -7.71
C GLY A 14 13.58 3.07 -6.51
N ALA A 15 12.44 2.40 -6.58
CA ALA A 15 11.97 1.51 -5.52
C ALA A 15 11.36 0.24 -6.11
N LEU A 16 11.72 -0.90 -5.53
CA LEU A 16 11.10 -2.19 -5.81
C LEU A 16 10.35 -2.62 -4.55
N VAL A 17 9.06 -2.33 -4.51
CA VAL A 17 8.23 -2.55 -3.33
C VAL A 17 6.96 -3.30 -3.68
N GLY A 18 6.59 -4.27 -2.84
CA GLY A 18 5.38 -5.07 -3.03
C GLY A 18 4.11 -4.23 -3.09
N PHE A 19 4.06 -3.15 -2.32
CA PHE A 19 2.92 -2.25 -2.25
C PHE A 19 2.64 -1.51 -3.57
N ALA A 20 3.63 -1.39 -4.44
CA ALA A 20 3.45 -0.85 -5.78
C ALA A 20 2.52 -1.72 -6.66
N SER A 21 2.29 -2.98 -6.29
CA SER A 21 1.26 -3.80 -6.95
C SER A 21 -0.16 -3.28 -6.69
N PHE A 22 -0.36 -2.64 -5.55
CA PHE A 22 -1.67 -2.08 -5.16
C PHE A 22 -1.86 -0.64 -5.64
N ILE A 23 -0.88 0.22 -5.38
CA ILE A 23 -0.98 1.66 -5.64
C ILE A 23 0.21 2.19 -6.45
N PRO A 24 0.49 1.63 -7.65
CA PRO A 24 1.65 2.03 -8.44
C PRO A 24 1.63 3.51 -8.80
N ASP A 25 0.46 4.04 -9.08
CA ASP A 25 0.21 5.46 -9.38
C ASP A 25 0.68 6.37 -8.23
N LYS A 26 0.36 6.02 -7.00
CA LYS A 26 0.77 6.82 -5.83
C LYS A 26 2.25 6.70 -5.51
N ILE A 27 2.84 5.54 -5.73
CA ILE A 27 4.29 5.36 -5.57
C ILE A 27 5.05 6.18 -6.62
N ALA A 28 4.59 6.19 -7.87
CA ALA A 28 5.16 7.02 -8.93
C ALA A 28 5.01 8.52 -8.61
N GLU A 29 3.84 8.95 -8.16
CA GLU A 29 3.57 10.34 -7.77
C GLU A 29 4.50 10.78 -6.63
N LEU A 30 4.73 9.92 -5.63
CA LEU A 30 5.66 10.19 -4.55
C LEU A 30 7.08 10.43 -5.08
N TYR A 31 7.55 9.55 -5.97
CA TYR A 31 8.85 9.68 -6.62
C TYR A 31 8.97 11.00 -7.39
N ASP A 32 7.97 11.33 -8.18
CA ASP A 32 7.95 12.58 -8.97
C ASP A 32 7.98 13.82 -8.09
N CYS A 33 7.22 13.83 -6.98
CA CYS A 33 7.24 14.93 -6.02
C CYS A 33 8.65 15.15 -5.45
N VAL A 34 9.34 14.08 -5.05
CA VAL A 34 10.70 14.17 -4.52
C VAL A 34 11.67 14.69 -5.60
N LYS A 35 11.58 14.18 -6.83
CA LYS A 35 12.44 14.63 -7.94
C LYS A 35 12.23 16.10 -8.28
N LYS A 36 11.03 16.62 -8.14
CA LYS A 36 10.70 18.04 -8.36
C LYS A 36 11.03 18.95 -7.16
N GLY A 37 11.41 18.37 -6.04
CA GLY A 37 11.62 19.12 -4.80
C GLY A 37 10.34 19.52 -4.07
N ASP A 38 9.18 18.93 -4.44
CA ASP A 38 7.90 19.14 -3.75
C ASP A 38 7.80 18.23 -2.52
N LEU A 39 8.52 18.60 -1.46
CA LEU A 39 8.56 17.81 -0.24
C LEU A 39 7.19 17.74 0.46
N LYS A 40 6.43 18.83 0.47
CA LYS A 40 5.09 18.84 1.07
C LYS A 40 4.12 17.92 0.34
N GLY A 41 4.16 17.91 -0.99
CA GLY A 41 3.39 16.97 -1.80
C GLY A 41 3.77 15.52 -1.50
N ALA A 42 5.07 15.25 -1.43
CA ALA A 42 5.59 13.93 -1.09
C ALA A 42 5.16 13.47 0.32
N GLN A 43 5.20 14.36 1.30
CA GLN A 43 4.74 14.07 2.66
C GLN A 43 3.25 13.71 2.70
N ARG A 44 2.40 14.44 2.00
CA ARG A 44 0.96 14.13 1.93
C ARG A 44 0.70 12.74 1.33
N ILE A 45 1.46 12.36 0.31
CA ILE A 45 1.33 11.03 -0.30
C ILE A 45 1.78 9.96 0.68
N GLN A 46 2.91 10.15 1.37
CA GLN A 46 3.39 9.21 2.38
C GLN A 46 2.38 9.04 3.53
N GLU A 47 1.79 10.12 4.00
CA GLU A 47 0.75 10.09 5.02
C GLU A 47 -0.50 9.33 4.55
N TRP A 48 -0.87 9.48 3.29
CA TRP A 48 -1.99 8.75 2.68
C TRP A 48 -1.69 7.24 2.58
N ILE A 49 -0.43 6.87 2.31
CA ILE A 49 -0.01 5.48 2.20
C ILE A 49 -0.04 4.75 3.55
N LEU A 50 0.32 5.41 4.65
CA LEU A 50 0.54 4.78 5.94
C LEU A 50 -0.65 3.96 6.47
N PRO A 51 -1.89 4.47 6.50
CA PRO A 51 -3.02 3.68 6.98
C PRO A 51 -3.29 2.42 6.15
N LEU A 52 -3.10 2.52 4.84
CA LEU A 52 -3.23 1.38 3.92
C LEU A 52 -2.14 0.34 4.20
N LYS A 53 -0.92 0.79 4.39
CA LYS A 53 0.22 -0.08 4.73
C LYS A 53 -0.02 -0.80 6.04
N GLU A 54 -0.47 -0.11 7.06
CA GLU A 54 -0.77 -0.71 8.37
C GLU A 54 -1.86 -1.77 8.28
N ALA A 55 -2.90 -1.53 7.50
CA ALA A 55 -3.97 -2.50 7.31
C ALA A 55 -3.52 -3.75 6.53
N VAL A 56 -2.67 -3.57 5.51
CA VAL A 56 -2.21 -4.66 4.64
C VAL A 56 -1.11 -5.49 5.29
N TYR A 57 -0.07 -4.86 5.80
CA TYR A 57 1.05 -5.58 6.40
C TYR A 57 0.83 -5.93 7.87
N ALA A 58 -0.11 -5.27 8.53
CA ALA A 58 -0.36 -5.42 9.96
C ALA A 58 0.93 -5.24 10.77
N SER A 59 1.25 -6.17 11.66
CA SER A 59 2.43 -6.09 12.54
C SER A 59 3.68 -6.77 11.97
N GLY A 60 3.63 -7.24 10.71
CA GLY A 60 4.63 -8.17 10.25
C GLY A 60 5.33 -7.84 8.95
N GLU A 61 6.31 -8.67 8.68
CA GLU A 61 7.02 -8.71 7.42
C GLU A 61 6.09 -9.09 6.26
N PRO A 62 6.43 -8.70 5.03
CA PRO A 62 5.71 -9.18 3.85
C PRO A 62 5.70 -10.72 3.83
N SER A 63 4.50 -11.27 3.82
CA SER A 63 4.26 -12.71 3.87
C SER A 63 3.12 -13.06 2.92
N GLY A 64 2.83 -14.34 2.78
CA GLY A 64 1.65 -14.79 2.03
C GLY A 64 0.36 -14.17 2.54
N GLU A 65 0.25 -13.96 3.84
CA GLU A 65 -0.90 -13.29 4.45
C GLU A 65 -0.99 -11.81 4.06
N ALA A 66 0.15 -11.12 3.99
CA ALA A 66 0.19 -9.74 3.52
C ALA A 66 -0.28 -9.64 2.06
N HIS A 67 0.12 -10.58 1.22
CA HIS A 67 -0.36 -10.64 -0.16
C HIS A 67 -1.87 -10.89 -0.25
N ALA A 68 -2.43 -11.72 0.62
CA ALA A 68 -3.88 -11.94 0.70
C ALA A 68 -4.61 -10.66 1.12
N ARG A 69 -4.09 -9.95 2.13
CA ARG A 69 -4.65 -8.66 2.57
C ARG A 69 -4.55 -7.60 1.47
N MET A 70 -3.45 -7.57 0.74
CA MET A 70 -3.28 -6.65 -0.39
C MET A 70 -4.30 -6.93 -1.50
N LYS A 71 -4.53 -8.20 -1.85
CA LYS A 71 -5.56 -8.57 -2.82
C LYS A 71 -6.96 -8.13 -2.38
N THR A 72 -7.27 -8.28 -1.10
CA THR A 72 -8.53 -7.80 -0.54
C THR A 72 -8.64 -6.28 -0.68
N ALA A 73 -7.58 -5.54 -0.37
CA ALA A 73 -7.55 -4.09 -0.55
C ALA A 73 -7.74 -3.69 -2.02
N MET A 74 -7.08 -4.38 -2.94
CA MET A 74 -7.24 -4.16 -4.39
C MET A 74 -8.66 -4.47 -4.87
N PHE A 75 -9.28 -5.52 -4.36
CA PHE A 75 -10.66 -5.87 -4.64
C PHE A 75 -11.62 -4.80 -4.13
N LEU A 76 -11.47 -4.39 -2.88
CA LEU A 76 -12.33 -3.38 -2.25
C LEU A 76 -12.19 -1.99 -2.87
N SER A 77 -11.02 -1.68 -3.44
CA SER A 77 -10.78 -0.43 -4.17
C SER A 77 -11.19 -0.48 -5.64
N GLY A 78 -11.69 -1.61 -6.12
CA GLY A 78 -12.10 -1.80 -7.51
C GLY A 78 -10.95 -2.08 -8.49
N ARG A 79 -9.73 -2.27 -7.99
CA ARG A 79 -8.55 -2.55 -8.84
C ARG A 79 -8.45 -4.01 -9.29
N LEU A 80 -9.07 -4.92 -8.56
CA LEU A 80 -9.20 -6.33 -8.94
C LEU A 80 -10.67 -6.76 -8.93
N LYS A 81 -10.99 -7.65 -9.85
CA LYS A 81 -12.34 -8.23 -9.95
C LYS A 81 -12.58 -9.31 -8.88
N TYR A 82 -11.51 -9.98 -8.44
CA TYR A 82 -11.57 -11.07 -7.47
C TYR A 82 -10.42 -10.96 -6.49
N ASP A 83 -10.65 -11.36 -5.25
CA ASP A 83 -9.64 -11.40 -4.18
C ASP A 83 -9.12 -12.81 -3.89
N THR A 84 -9.31 -13.73 -4.84
CA THR A 84 -8.91 -15.13 -4.70
C THR A 84 -7.41 -15.27 -4.45
N VAL A 85 -7.07 -16.09 -3.48
CA VAL A 85 -5.68 -16.43 -3.13
C VAL A 85 -5.41 -17.90 -3.35
N ARG A 86 -4.15 -18.22 -3.63
CA ARG A 86 -3.70 -19.61 -3.81
C ARG A 86 -3.55 -20.28 -2.44
N ARG A 87 -4.03 -21.52 -2.33
CA ARG A 87 -3.82 -22.35 -1.13
C ARG A 87 -2.33 -22.59 -0.88
N PRO A 88 -1.88 -22.72 0.37
CA PRO A 88 -2.65 -22.75 1.63
C PRO A 88 -3.03 -21.37 2.19
N THR A 89 -2.68 -20.28 1.52
CA THR A 89 -3.01 -18.91 1.95
C THR A 89 -4.52 -18.76 2.07
N LYS A 90 -4.98 -18.06 3.10
CA LYS A 90 -6.39 -17.77 3.35
C LYS A 90 -6.67 -16.28 3.20
N LYS A 91 -7.88 -15.93 2.78
CA LYS A 91 -8.35 -14.55 2.77
C LYS A 91 -8.45 -14.00 4.19
N PRO A 92 -8.20 -12.69 4.38
CA PRO A 92 -8.45 -12.06 5.68
C PRO A 92 -9.94 -12.10 6.04
N GLU A 93 -10.23 -12.32 7.32
CA GLU A 93 -11.57 -12.39 7.87
C GLU A 93 -11.67 -11.56 9.14
N GLY A 94 -12.91 -11.30 9.60
CA GLY A 94 -13.17 -10.63 10.87
C GLY A 94 -12.51 -9.25 10.97
N SER A 95 -11.77 -9.02 12.05
CA SER A 95 -11.16 -7.71 12.34
C SER A 95 -10.13 -7.30 11.29
N ALA A 96 -9.37 -8.25 10.73
CA ALA A 96 -8.39 -7.98 9.68
C ALA A 96 -9.09 -7.44 8.42
N TYR A 97 -10.18 -8.07 8.00
CA TYR A 97 -10.98 -7.60 6.88
C TYR A 97 -11.56 -6.20 7.13
N GLN A 98 -12.09 -5.95 8.32
CA GLN A 98 -12.68 -4.65 8.67
C GLN A 98 -11.63 -3.53 8.70
N LYS A 99 -10.42 -3.81 9.17
CA LYS A 99 -9.31 -2.85 9.12
C LYS A 99 -8.96 -2.45 7.69
N ILE A 100 -8.86 -3.43 6.79
CA ILE A 100 -8.59 -3.19 5.37
C ILE A 100 -9.71 -2.36 4.75
N LYS A 101 -10.97 -2.74 5.01
CA LYS A 101 -12.14 -2.03 4.49
C LYS A 101 -12.15 -0.57 4.94
N SER A 102 -11.93 -0.33 6.23
CA SER A 102 -11.87 1.03 6.78
C SER A 102 -10.75 1.86 6.16
N ALA A 103 -9.56 1.27 6.00
CA ALA A 103 -8.44 1.96 5.39
C ALA A 103 -8.69 2.31 3.93
N VAL A 104 -9.27 1.41 3.15
CA VAL A 104 -9.62 1.63 1.75
C VAL A 104 -10.69 2.72 1.62
N GLN A 105 -11.72 2.68 2.47
CA GLN A 105 -12.77 3.73 2.49
C GLN A 105 -12.19 5.09 2.88
N GLY A 106 -11.33 5.14 3.88
CA GLY A 106 -10.67 6.35 4.32
C GLY A 106 -9.72 6.95 3.27
N ALA A 107 -9.17 6.13 2.39
CA ALA A 107 -8.30 6.57 1.30
C ALA A 107 -9.08 7.22 0.12
N GLY A 108 -10.38 7.03 0.04
CA GLY A 108 -11.22 7.65 -0.98
C GLY A 108 -11.19 7.00 -2.36
N PHE A 109 -10.90 5.71 -2.40
CA PHE A 109 -11.00 4.95 -3.65
C PHE A 109 -12.42 4.92 -4.20
#